data_90606c4f28e4abb2667319eb5df00384
#
_entry.id   90606c4f28e4abb2667319eb5df00384
#
_cell.length_a   1.000
_cell.length_b   1.000
_cell.length_c   1.000
_cell.angle_alpha   90.00
_cell.angle_beta   90.00
_cell.angle_gamma   90.00
#
_symmetry.space_group_name_H-M   'P 1'
#
loop_
_entity.id
_entity.type
_entity.pdbx_description
1 polymer ?
#
loop_
_entity_poly.entity_id
_entity_poly.type
_entity_poly.pdbx_seq_one_letter_code
_entity_poly.pdbx_strand_id
1 'polypeptide(L)'
;MPLAEVQASSADVADAGLGLGVAILTMGDRPAELSALLESVLAQHGDVPRIVVVGNGVPLPPLPSGVQGVEVEKNLGISGGRNVALTALREQGDVDVVMYLDDDGLLPEPATFQRVRQAFADDPELGIVSFRIADESGATQRRHVPRLGARDPLRGGPVTTFLGGGNAIRMAVVEQTGDWPEAFFYAHEETDVAWRALDAGWRIDYRPDLLLQHPRTSPTRHAMYYRMIARNRVWLARRHLPAVLVPVYLGMWTLVTVLRRPPLAGLRAWAGGFTEGVRTPCGPRRPMSWRTVWRMTSLGRPPVI
;
A
#
# COMPACT_ATOMS: atom_id res chain seq x y z
N MET A 1 -49.96 5.93 -14.44
CA MET A 1 -49.25 6.25 -13.20
C MET A 1 -47.76 6.42 -13.57
N PRO A 2 -47.17 7.61 -13.48
CA PRO A 2 -45.76 7.83 -13.83
C PRO A 2 -44.84 7.33 -12.72
N LEU A 3 -43.75 6.66 -13.15
CA LEU A 3 -42.64 6.25 -12.30
C LEU A 3 -41.92 7.51 -11.77
N ALA A 4 -41.92 7.68 -10.46
CA ALA A 4 -41.21 8.73 -9.80
C ALA A 4 -39.70 8.45 -9.94
N GLU A 5 -38.99 9.32 -10.63
CA GLU A 5 -37.54 9.44 -10.59
C GLU A 5 -37.10 9.73 -9.13
N VAL A 6 -36.42 8.78 -8.53
CA VAL A 6 -35.65 9.02 -7.31
C VAL A 6 -34.39 9.76 -7.74
N GLN A 7 -34.47 11.08 -7.81
CA GLN A 7 -33.29 11.94 -7.81
C GLN A 7 -32.63 11.77 -6.43
N ALA A 8 -31.55 11.01 -6.39
CA ALA A 8 -30.63 11.06 -5.25
C ALA A 8 -30.04 12.47 -5.18
N SER A 9 -30.48 13.23 -4.20
CA SER A 9 -29.91 14.50 -3.82
C SER A 9 -28.40 14.29 -3.58
N SER A 10 -27.56 14.93 -4.41
CA SER A 10 -26.17 15.19 -4.08
C SER A 10 -26.15 16.21 -2.94
N ALA A 11 -26.40 15.74 -1.72
CA ALA A 11 -26.12 16.54 -0.54
C ALA A 11 -24.61 16.86 -0.58
N ASP A 12 -24.27 18.13 -0.57
CA ASP A 12 -22.93 18.64 -0.35
C ASP A 12 -22.37 17.93 0.90
N VAL A 13 -21.53 16.93 0.67
CA VAL A 13 -20.74 16.34 1.75
C VAL A 13 -19.76 17.44 2.12
N ALA A 14 -20.01 18.10 3.25
CA ALA A 14 -19.12 19.11 3.79
C ALA A 14 -17.72 18.51 3.79
N ASP A 15 -16.75 19.19 3.19
CA ASP A 15 -15.36 18.75 3.18
C ASP A 15 -14.93 18.55 4.63
N ALA A 16 -14.48 17.37 5.00
CA ALA A 16 -14.23 16.99 6.40
C ALA A 16 -12.98 17.70 6.99
N GLY A 17 -12.45 18.70 6.30
CA GLY A 17 -11.35 19.56 6.78
C GLY A 17 -9.99 18.84 6.93
N LEU A 18 -9.87 17.55 6.57
CA LEU A 18 -8.61 16.83 6.62
C LEU A 18 -7.73 17.14 5.41
N GLY A 19 -6.51 17.58 5.68
CA GLY A 19 -5.47 17.78 4.67
C GLY A 19 -5.09 16.47 3.99
N LEU A 20 -5.16 16.43 2.64
CA LEU A 20 -4.83 15.25 1.85
C LEU A 20 -3.54 15.46 1.07
N GLY A 21 -2.61 14.51 1.15
CA GLY A 21 -1.43 14.40 0.32
C GLY A 21 -1.55 13.24 -0.66
N VAL A 22 -0.99 13.37 -1.85
CA VAL A 22 -0.87 12.31 -2.85
C VAL A 22 0.60 12.10 -3.17
N ALA A 23 1.08 10.88 -2.97
CA ALA A 23 2.45 10.45 -3.25
C ALA A 23 2.44 9.47 -4.43
N ILE A 24 3.15 9.81 -5.49
CA ILE A 24 3.30 8.98 -6.70
C ILE A 24 4.79 8.73 -6.91
N LEU A 25 5.14 7.47 -7.14
CA LEU A 25 6.51 7.05 -7.42
C LEU A 25 6.59 6.52 -8.85
N THR A 26 7.52 7.06 -9.66
CA THR A 26 7.72 6.59 -11.03
C THR A 26 9.16 6.18 -11.31
N MET A 27 9.31 5.20 -12.18
CA MET A 27 10.60 4.77 -12.75
C MET A 27 10.84 5.35 -14.15
N GLY A 28 9.93 6.23 -14.62
CA GLY A 28 10.05 6.91 -15.90
C GLY A 28 9.74 6.06 -17.14
N ASP A 29 9.37 4.81 -16.97
CA ASP A 29 9.09 3.86 -18.03
C ASP A 29 7.64 3.91 -18.56
N ARG A 30 6.76 4.71 -17.90
CA ARG A 30 5.33 4.84 -18.18
C ARG A 30 4.85 6.29 -18.18
N PRO A 31 5.42 7.16 -19.04
CA PRO A 31 5.10 8.60 -18.99
C PRO A 31 3.64 8.92 -19.38
N ALA A 32 3.03 8.12 -20.27
CA ALA A 32 1.65 8.31 -20.69
C ALA A 32 0.67 7.93 -19.55
N GLU A 33 0.94 6.83 -18.86
CA GLU A 33 0.14 6.35 -17.71
C GLU A 33 0.26 7.35 -16.55
N LEU A 34 1.46 7.84 -16.25
CA LEU A 34 1.67 8.87 -15.25
C LEU A 34 0.87 10.15 -15.57
N SER A 35 0.87 10.59 -16.85
CA SER A 35 0.06 11.74 -17.28
C SER A 35 -1.43 11.50 -17.04
N ALA A 36 -1.94 10.33 -17.45
CA ALA A 36 -3.34 9.97 -17.25
C ALA A 36 -3.72 9.88 -15.76
N LEU A 37 -2.85 9.32 -14.92
CA LEU A 37 -3.04 9.32 -13.48
C LEU A 37 -3.15 10.74 -12.93
N LEU A 38 -2.21 11.63 -13.29
CA LEU A 38 -2.21 13.03 -12.83
C LEU A 38 -3.47 13.78 -13.28
N GLU A 39 -3.92 13.54 -14.51
CA GLU A 39 -5.20 14.11 -15.01
C GLU A 39 -6.38 13.62 -14.14
N SER A 40 -6.43 12.32 -13.82
CA SER A 40 -7.50 11.77 -12.99
C SER A 40 -7.46 12.25 -11.53
N VAL A 41 -6.26 12.54 -11.02
CA VAL A 41 -6.03 13.12 -9.68
C VAL A 41 -6.48 14.58 -9.65
N LEU A 42 -6.15 15.36 -10.67
CA LEU A 42 -6.51 16.78 -10.76
C LEU A 42 -8.01 16.99 -11.09
N ALA A 43 -8.68 15.98 -11.66
CA ALA A 43 -10.12 16.01 -11.93
C ALA A 43 -10.99 15.61 -10.73
N GLN A 44 -10.40 15.33 -9.57
CA GLN A 44 -11.17 14.99 -8.37
C GLN A 44 -11.92 16.20 -7.80
N HIS A 45 -13.09 15.93 -7.22
CA HIS A 45 -13.91 16.96 -6.60
C HIS A 45 -13.37 17.35 -5.21
N GLY A 46 -13.62 18.59 -4.81
CA GLY A 46 -13.25 19.17 -3.51
C GLY A 46 -11.88 19.84 -3.53
N ASP A 47 -11.31 20.05 -2.34
CA ASP A 47 -10.04 20.73 -2.19
C ASP A 47 -8.88 19.95 -2.83
N VAL A 48 -8.04 20.68 -3.56
CA VAL A 48 -6.86 20.11 -4.22
C VAL A 48 -5.86 19.63 -3.17
N PRO A 49 -5.45 18.34 -3.22
CA PRO A 49 -4.46 17.81 -2.28
C PRO A 49 -3.06 18.37 -2.56
N ARG A 50 -2.14 18.18 -1.63
CA ARG A 50 -0.71 18.31 -1.89
C ARG A 50 -0.25 17.13 -2.74
N ILE A 51 0.31 17.35 -3.92
CA ILE A 51 0.70 16.28 -4.84
C ILE A 51 2.22 16.27 -5.01
N VAL A 52 2.84 15.11 -4.75
CA VAL A 52 4.28 14.90 -4.94
C VAL A 52 4.50 13.71 -5.86
N VAL A 53 5.28 13.92 -6.92
CA VAL A 53 5.76 12.88 -7.84
C VAL A 53 7.26 12.70 -7.64
N VAL A 54 7.70 11.48 -7.37
CA VAL A 54 9.12 11.15 -7.18
C VAL A 54 9.64 10.38 -8.39
N GLY A 55 10.62 10.96 -9.08
CA GLY A 55 11.43 10.26 -10.09
C GLY A 55 12.50 9.42 -9.40
N ASN A 56 12.29 8.10 -9.32
CA ASN A 56 13.11 7.18 -8.52
C ASN A 56 14.32 6.66 -9.29
N GLY A 57 15.37 7.46 -9.35
CA GLY A 57 16.58 7.21 -10.13
C GLY A 57 16.43 7.58 -11.61
N VAL A 58 15.46 8.44 -11.92
CA VAL A 58 15.15 8.90 -13.27
C VAL A 58 14.70 10.36 -13.24
N PRO A 59 14.94 11.13 -14.31
CA PRO A 59 14.36 12.45 -14.46
C PRO A 59 12.84 12.38 -14.62
N LEU A 60 12.15 13.43 -14.19
CA LEU A 60 10.71 13.56 -14.35
C LEU A 60 10.34 14.24 -15.69
N PRO A 61 9.24 13.85 -16.31
CA PRO A 61 8.66 14.63 -17.39
C PRO A 61 8.14 15.96 -16.86
N PRO A 62 7.81 16.93 -17.73
CA PRO A 62 7.10 18.13 -17.32
C PRO A 62 5.82 17.79 -16.55
N LEU A 63 5.66 18.35 -15.36
CA LEU A 63 4.51 18.09 -14.50
C LEU A 63 3.48 19.22 -14.60
N PRO A 64 2.19 18.92 -14.38
CA PRO A 64 1.14 19.96 -14.31
C PRO A 64 1.38 20.96 -13.19
N SER A 65 0.80 22.16 -13.33
CA SER A 65 0.83 23.17 -12.26
C SER A 65 0.21 22.62 -10.97
N GLY A 66 0.83 22.93 -9.82
CA GLY A 66 0.38 22.46 -8.51
C GLY A 66 0.91 21.05 -8.12
N VAL A 67 1.66 20.40 -8.99
CA VAL A 67 2.32 19.12 -8.71
C VAL A 67 3.81 19.35 -8.44
N GLN A 68 4.29 18.95 -7.27
CA GLN A 68 5.71 19.01 -6.93
C GLN A 68 6.45 17.79 -7.45
N GLY A 69 7.51 18.00 -8.23
CA GLY A 69 8.45 16.95 -8.64
C GLY A 69 9.65 16.89 -7.70
N VAL A 70 10.07 15.68 -7.35
CA VAL A 70 11.32 15.42 -6.63
C VAL A 70 12.10 14.33 -7.38
N GLU A 71 13.31 14.61 -7.80
CA GLU A 71 14.17 13.64 -8.48
C GLU A 71 15.24 13.12 -7.52
N VAL A 72 15.44 11.80 -7.49
CA VAL A 72 16.54 11.20 -6.75
C VAL A 72 17.54 10.54 -7.71
N GLU A 73 18.82 10.68 -7.42
CA GLU A 73 19.90 10.25 -8.33
C GLU A 73 19.92 8.74 -8.60
N LYS A 74 19.43 7.95 -7.66
CA LYS A 74 19.43 6.47 -7.75
C LYS A 74 18.11 5.89 -7.32
N ASN A 75 17.77 4.72 -7.86
CA ASN A 75 16.61 3.97 -7.42
C ASN A 75 16.75 3.55 -5.94
N LEU A 76 15.89 4.09 -5.09
CA LEU A 76 15.81 3.83 -3.65
C LEU A 76 14.86 2.68 -3.31
N GLY A 77 14.28 2.01 -4.32
CA GLY A 77 13.19 1.06 -4.14
C GLY A 77 11.86 1.76 -3.80
N ILE A 78 10.81 0.96 -3.60
CA ILE A 78 9.48 1.48 -3.30
C ILE A 78 9.47 2.22 -1.96
N SER A 79 10.03 1.62 -0.91
CA SER A 79 10.05 2.21 0.43
C SER A 79 10.81 3.54 0.47
N GLY A 80 12.01 3.58 -0.11
CA GLY A 80 12.82 4.80 -0.12
C GLY A 80 12.17 5.92 -0.93
N GLY A 81 11.63 5.61 -2.11
CA GLY A 81 10.92 6.60 -2.91
C GLY A 81 9.66 7.14 -2.21
N ARG A 82 8.90 6.29 -1.52
CA ARG A 82 7.74 6.72 -0.72
C ARG A 82 8.15 7.60 0.46
N ASN A 83 9.30 7.35 1.09
CA ASN A 83 9.83 8.22 2.16
C ASN A 83 10.24 9.59 1.62
N VAL A 84 10.80 9.67 0.42
CA VAL A 84 11.09 10.95 -0.24
C VAL A 84 9.80 11.77 -0.44
N ALA A 85 8.75 11.13 -1.00
CA ALA A 85 7.45 11.79 -1.15
C ALA A 85 6.84 12.20 0.20
N LEU A 86 6.92 11.33 1.20
CA LEU A 86 6.42 11.61 2.55
C LEU A 86 7.12 12.80 3.20
N THR A 87 8.44 12.89 3.04
CA THR A 87 9.24 14.03 3.53
C THR A 87 8.78 15.32 2.85
N ALA A 88 8.67 15.34 1.53
CA ALA A 88 8.22 16.51 0.79
C ALA A 88 6.79 16.93 1.18
N LEU A 89 5.88 15.98 1.41
CA LEU A 89 4.52 16.28 1.90
C LEU A 89 4.52 16.85 3.32
N ARG A 90 5.39 16.36 4.21
CA ARG A 90 5.55 16.94 5.56
C ARG A 90 6.05 18.37 5.51
N GLU A 91 6.98 18.67 4.59
CA GLU A 91 7.53 20.02 4.40
C GLU A 91 6.49 21.00 3.85
N GLN A 92 5.56 20.52 3.02
CA GLN A 92 4.44 21.34 2.54
C GLN A 92 3.44 21.69 3.65
N GLY A 93 3.36 20.87 4.71
CA GLY A 93 2.40 21.05 5.79
C GLY A 93 0.95 20.74 5.42
N ASP A 94 0.07 20.83 6.40
CA ASP A 94 -1.39 20.62 6.25
C ASP A 94 -1.77 19.28 5.57
N VAL A 95 -1.09 18.20 5.94
CA VAL A 95 -1.36 16.85 5.44
C VAL A 95 -1.65 15.91 6.61
N ASP A 96 -2.89 15.49 6.74
CA ASP A 96 -3.36 14.55 7.77
C ASP A 96 -3.38 13.10 7.25
N VAL A 97 -3.57 12.93 5.94
CA VAL A 97 -3.68 11.63 5.28
C VAL A 97 -2.87 11.65 3.98
N VAL A 98 -2.03 10.63 3.77
CA VAL A 98 -1.26 10.46 2.53
C VAL A 98 -1.81 9.29 1.73
N MET A 99 -2.21 9.57 0.49
CA MET A 99 -2.55 8.55 -0.50
C MET A 99 -1.29 8.16 -1.28
N TYR A 100 -1.06 6.85 -1.44
CA TYR A 100 -0.01 6.31 -2.28
C TYR A 100 -0.63 5.62 -3.50
N LEU A 101 -0.28 6.10 -4.69
CA LEU A 101 -0.80 5.63 -5.97
C LEU A 101 0.35 5.14 -6.85
N ASP A 102 0.18 3.99 -7.52
CA ASP A 102 1.12 3.52 -8.53
C ASP A 102 0.98 4.37 -9.81
N ASP A 103 2.08 4.64 -10.51
CA ASP A 103 2.15 5.54 -11.66
C ASP A 103 1.38 5.08 -12.90
N ASP A 104 0.89 3.83 -12.92
CA ASP A 104 0.01 3.26 -13.94
C ASP A 104 -1.44 3.06 -13.46
N GLY A 105 -1.79 3.69 -12.33
CA GLY A 105 -3.16 3.71 -11.81
C GLY A 105 -4.01 4.84 -12.40
N LEU A 106 -5.33 4.74 -12.21
CA LEU A 106 -6.30 5.81 -12.49
C LEU A 106 -7.34 5.87 -11.37
N LEU A 107 -7.80 7.07 -11.06
CA LEU A 107 -8.95 7.31 -10.17
C LEU A 107 -10.19 7.61 -11.00
N PRO A 108 -11.00 6.61 -11.40
CA PRO A 108 -12.13 6.82 -12.30
C PRO A 108 -13.30 7.54 -11.64
N GLU A 109 -13.37 7.51 -10.30
CA GLU A 109 -14.45 8.10 -9.52
C GLU A 109 -14.05 9.50 -9.03
N PRO A 110 -14.73 10.57 -9.45
CA PRO A 110 -14.31 11.94 -9.11
C PRO A 110 -14.51 12.30 -7.63
N ALA A 111 -15.25 11.52 -6.87
CA ALA A 111 -15.46 11.70 -5.43
C ALA A 111 -14.50 10.90 -4.53
N THR A 112 -13.42 10.34 -5.09
CA THR A 112 -12.51 9.49 -4.30
C THR A 112 -11.87 10.26 -3.14
N PHE A 113 -11.43 11.49 -3.36
CA PHE A 113 -10.81 12.30 -2.30
C PHE A 113 -11.79 12.63 -1.18
N GLN A 114 -13.01 13.02 -1.51
CA GLN A 114 -14.08 13.28 -0.53
C GLN A 114 -14.38 12.02 0.30
N ARG A 115 -14.51 10.86 -0.35
CA ARG A 115 -14.73 9.58 0.35
C ARG A 115 -13.56 9.18 1.24
N VAL A 116 -12.31 9.47 0.84
CA VAL A 116 -11.13 9.22 1.69
C VAL A 116 -11.18 10.12 2.93
N ARG A 117 -11.36 11.44 2.76
CA ARG A 117 -11.49 12.37 3.89
C ARG A 117 -12.60 11.95 4.85
N GLN A 118 -13.78 11.63 4.31
CA GLN A 118 -14.92 11.20 5.11
C GLN A 118 -14.61 9.93 5.90
N ALA A 119 -13.98 8.91 5.28
CA ALA A 119 -13.64 7.67 5.96
C ALA A 119 -12.73 7.89 7.19
N PHE A 120 -11.76 8.80 7.06
CA PHE A 120 -10.85 9.12 8.18
C PHE A 120 -11.47 10.09 9.18
N ALA A 121 -12.40 10.94 8.79
CA ALA A 121 -13.12 11.84 9.70
C ALA A 121 -14.11 11.07 10.58
N ASP A 122 -14.86 10.11 9.98
CA ASP A 122 -15.84 9.29 10.68
C ASP A 122 -15.22 8.35 11.71
N ASP A 123 -13.94 8.01 11.55
CA ASP A 123 -13.28 7.03 12.39
C ASP A 123 -11.85 7.43 12.77
N PRO A 124 -11.68 7.99 13.97
CA PRO A 124 -10.36 8.37 14.48
C PRO A 124 -9.38 7.21 14.69
N GLU A 125 -9.87 5.96 14.85
CA GLU A 125 -9.02 4.77 14.97
C GLU A 125 -8.60 4.18 13.62
N LEU A 126 -9.20 4.66 12.53
CA LEU A 126 -8.84 4.25 11.18
C LEU A 126 -7.47 4.83 10.82
N GLY A 127 -6.47 3.96 10.73
CA GLY A 127 -5.11 4.34 10.37
C GLY A 127 -4.78 4.17 8.90
N ILE A 128 -5.33 3.13 8.26
CA ILE A 128 -5.00 2.78 6.87
C ILE A 128 -6.25 2.33 6.13
N VAL A 129 -6.39 2.80 4.90
CA VAL A 129 -7.41 2.34 3.95
C VAL A 129 -6.72 1.69 2.75
N SER A 130 -7.13 0.47 2.40
CA SER A 130 -6.73 -0.21 1.18
C SER A 130 -7.82 -0.05 0.12
N PHE A 131 -7.47 0.43 -1.05
CA PHE A 131 -8.40 0.59 -2.16
C PHE A 131 -8.66 -0.74 -2.87
N ARG A 132 -9.78 -0.82 -3.56
CA ARG A 132 -10.02 -1.87 -4.53
C ARG A 132 -9.21 -1.59 -5.80
N ILE A 133 -8.38 -2.54 -6.20
CA ILE A 133 -7.66 -2.48 -7.47
C ILE A 133 -8.40 -3.35 -8.48
N ALA A 134 -8.84 -2.75 -9.58
CA ALA A 134 -9.51 -3.44 -10.68
C ALA A 134 -8.88 -3.07 -12.03
N ASP A 135 -8.98 -3.97 -13.00
CA ASP A 135 -8.57 -3.69 -14.37
C ASP A 135 -9.63 -2.85 -15.12
N GLU A 136 -9.37 -2.55 -16.38
CA GLU A 136 -10.23 -1.72 -17.25
C GLU A 136 -11.63 -2.32 -17.44
N SER A 137 -11.80 -3.63 -17.23
CA SER A 137 -13.09 -4.31 -17.25
C SER A 137 -13.84 -4.23 -15.92
N GLY A 138 -13.24 -3.62 -14.88
CA GLY A 138 -13.76 -3.59 -13.52
C GLY A 138 -13.50 -4.87 -12.73
N ALA A 139 -12.76 -5.84 -13.28
CA ALA A 139 -12.45 -7.09 -12.61
C ALA A 139 -11.27 -6.95 -11.62
N THR A 140 -11.47 -7.41 -10.40
CA THR A 140 -10.44 -7.44 -9.35
C THR A 140 -9.78 -8.81 -9.30
N GLN A 141 -8.45 -8.85 -9.44
CA GLN A 141 -7.70 -10.09 -9.31
C GLN A 141 -7.70 -10.55 -7.84
N ARG A 142 -7.80 -11.86 -7.58
CA ARG A 142 -7.83 -12.43 -6.20
C ARG A 142 -6.65 -11.97 -5.34
N ARG A 143 -5.48 -11.76 -5.92
CA ARG A 143 -4.30 -11.26 -5.22
C ARG A 143 -4.44 -9.81 -4.72
N HIS A 144 -5.36 -9.05 -5.32
CA HIS A 144 -5.67 -7.67 -4.95
C HIS A 144 -6.84 -7.57 -3.95
N VAL A 145 -7.25 -8.68 -3.36
CA VAL A 145 -8.18 -8.65 -2.21
C VAL A 145 -7.37 -8.92 -0.95
N PRO A 146 -7.24 -7.96 -0.01
CA PRO A 146 -6.34 -8.08 1.14
C PRO A 146 -6.91 -9.00 2.25
N ARG A 147 -7.56 -10.09 1.85
CA ARG A 147 -8.11 -11.13 2.74
C ARG A 147 -7.69 -12.52 2.28
N LEU A 148 -7.34 -13.36 3.24
CA LEU A 148 -7.01 -14.76 2.95
C LEU A 148 -8.27 -15.51 2.45
N GLY A 149 -8.14 -16.17 1.31
CA GLY A 149 -9.22 -16.97 0.73
C GLY A 149 -10.44 -16.18 0.23
N ALA A 150 -10.38 -14.86 0.19
CA ALA A 150 -11.47 -14.02 -0.28
C ALA A 150 -11.89 -14.35 -1.72
N ARG A 151 -13.23 -14.36 -1.94
CA ARG A 151 -13.84 -14.59 -3.25
C ARG A 151 -14.61 -13.36 -3.73
N ASP A 152 -15.10 -12.54 -2.81
CA ASP A 152 -15.86 -11.33 -3.09
C ASP A 152 -14.97 -10.08 -2.93
N PRO A 153 -14.62 -9.41 -4.04
CA PRO A 153 -13.81 -8.19 -4.00
C PRO A 153 -14.60 -6.95 -3.56
N LEU A 154 -15.93 -7.05 -3.47
CA LEU A 154 -16.79 -5.94 -3.06
C LEU A 154 -17.09 -5.97 -1.55
N ARG A 155 -16.66 -7.00 -0.85
CA ARG A 155 -16.82 -7.08 0.60
C ARG A 155 -15.77 -6.21 1.31
N GLY A 156 -16.16 -5.04 1.78
CA GLY A 156 -15.35 -4.11 2.56
C GLY A 156 -15.12 -4.52 4.02
N GLY A 157 -14.46 -3.65 4.79
CA GLY A 157 -14.26 -3.73 6.26
C GLY A 157 -12.87 -4.17 6.70
N PRO A 158 -12.68 -4.48 8.00
CA PRO A 158 -11.36 -4.67 8.60
C PRO A 158 -10.52 -5.77 7.95
N VAL A 159 -9.23 -5.47 7.78
CA VAL A 159 -8.21 -6.37 7.20
C VAL A 159 -6.90 -6.27 7.98
N THR A 160 -5.94 -7.14 7.70
CA THR A 160 -4.63 -7.16 8.39
C THR A 160 -3.47 -6.76 7.50
N THR A 161 -3.75 -6.35 6.29
CA THR A 161 -2.78 -5.88 5.30
C THR A 161 -3.50 -4.94 4.33
N PHE A 162 -2.73 -4.23 3.52
CA PHE A 162 -3.25 -3.37 2.47
C PHE A 162 -2.44 -3.54 1.18
N LEU A 163 -2.90 -2.91 0.10
CA LEU A 163 -2.26 -2.99 -1.21
C LEU A 163 -1.35 -1.77 -1.43
N GLY A 164 -0.17 -2.01 -1.97
CA GLY A 164 0.81 -0.95 -2.21
C GLY A 164 0.36 0.08 -3.24
N GLY A 165 -0.24 -0.38 -4.33
CA GLY A 165 -0.59 0.47 -5.46
C GLY A 165 -1.76 1.42 -5.27
N GLY A 166 -2.59 1.21 -4.24
CA GLY A 166 -3.74 2.07 -3.94
C GLY A 166 -4.11 1.99 -2.46
N ASN A 167 -3.71 3.01 -1.70
CA ASN A 167 -3.98 3.08 -0.27
C ASN A 167 -3.94 4.52 0.23
N ALA A 168 -4.50 4.73 1.42
CA ALA A 168 -4.36 5.98 2.16
C ALA A 168 -3.95 5.67 3.60
N ILE A 169 -3.01 6.45 4.14
CA ILE A 169 -2.44 6.26 5.48
C ILE A 169 -2.54 7.58 6.25
N ARG A 170 -3.13 7.54 7.45
CA ARG A 170 -3.14 8.69 8.36
C ARG A 170 -1.71 9.05 8.75
N MET A 171 -1.35 10.31 8.69
CA MET A 171 0.01 10.79 9.03
C MET A 171 0.41 10.36 10.45
N ALA A 172 -0.50 10.42 11.41
CA ALA A 172 -0.26 9.98 12.78
C ALA A 172 0.18 8.50 12.90
N VAL A 173 -0.19 7.63 11.95
CA VAL A 173 0.31 6.24 11.90
C VAL A 173 1.81 6.23 11.68
N VAL A 174 2.29 6.99 10.69
CA VAL A 174 3.72 7.05 10.34
C VAL A 174 4.53 7.76 11.42
N GLU A 175 3.97 8.81 12.02
CA GLU A 175 4.60 9.53 13.14
C GLU A 175 4.78 8.63 14.35
N GLN A 176 3.78 7.83 14.68
CA GLN A 176 3.83 6.93 15.83
C GLN A 176 4.68 5.69 15.57
N THR A 177 4.63 5.13 14.36
CA THR A 177 5.20 3.80 14.08
C THR A 177 6.48 3.86 13.26
N GLY A 178 6.79 5.00 12.65
CA GLY A 178 7.95 5.24 11.78
C GLY A 178 7.60 5.08 10.29
N ASP A 179 8.47 5.59 9.46
CA ASP A 179 8.35 5.65 8.01
C ASP A 179 8.40 4.28 7.32
N TRP A 180 8.34 4.25 6.00
CA TRP A 180 8.47 3.02 5.22
C TRP A 180 9.85 2.37 5.44
N PRO A 181 9.94 1.04 5.48
CA PRO A 181 11.19 0.33 5.78
C PRO A 181 12.14 0.34 4.56
N GLU A 182 12.97 1.35 4.42
CA GLU A 182 13.86 1.55 3.24
C GLU A 182 14.71 0.33 2.89
N ALA A 183 15.24 -0.35 3.90
CA ALA A 183 16.07 -1.54 3.70
C ALA A 183 15.31 -2.67 2.96
N PHE A 184 13.99 -2.66 2.96
CA PHE A 184 13.20 -3.66 2.24
C PHE A 184 13.31 -3.48 0.73
N PHE A 185 13.46 -2.28 0.27
CA PHE A 185 13.61 -1.91 -1.14
C PHE A 185 12.37 -2.26 -1.99
N TYR A 186 11.95 -3.51 -1.97
CA TYR A 186 10.85 -4.05 -2.76
C TYR A 186 10.24 -5.28 -2.08
N ALA A 187 8.92 -5.37 -2.04
CA ALA A 187 8.09 -6.42 -1.46
C ALA A 187 8.09 -6.51 0.08
N HIS A 188 6.91 -6.67 0.64
CA HIS A 188 6.60 -6.77 2.07
C HIS A 188 6.73 -5.48 2.88
N GLU A 189 7.02 -4.35 2.27
CA GLU A 189 7.01 -3.04 2.92
C GLU A 189 5.62 -2.70 3.47
N GLU A 190 4.55 -3.00 2.74
CA GLU A 190 3.17 -2.81 3.22
C GLU A 190 2.86 -3.71 4.42
N THR A 191 3.42 -4.91 4.42
CA THR A 191 3.23 -5.84 5.56
C THR A 191 3.93 -5.32 6.81
N ASP A 192 5.12 -4.74 6.68
CA ASP A 192 5.85 -4.12 7.78
C ASP A 192 5.06 -2.95 8.37
N VAL A 193 4.59 -2.03 7.52
CA VAL A 193 3.76 -0.88 7.94
C VAL A 193 2.45 -1.35 8.57
N ALA A 194 1.75 -2.31 7.95
CA ALA A 194 0.49 -2.86 8.46
C ALA A 194 0.65 -3.47 9.86
N TRP A 195 1.71 -4.26 10.07
CA TRP A 195 1.93 -4.92 11.36
C TRP A 195 2.27 -3.93 12.46
N ARG A 196 3.07 -2.89 12.15
CA ARG A 196 3.35 -1.80 13.10
C ARG A 196 2.09 -1.01 13.45
N ALA A 197 1.27 -0.66 12.44
CA ALA A 197 0.02 0.05 12.66
C ALA A 197 -0.97 -0.75 13.53
N LEU A 198 -1.16 -2.04 13.23
CA LEU A 198 -2.04 -2.92 13.99
C LEU A 198 -1.57 -3.08 15.45
N ASP A 199 -0.26 -3.18 15.69
CA ASP A 199 0.31 -3.31 17.04
C ASP A 199 0.22 -2.02 17.84
N ALA A 200 0.25 -0.88 17.16
CA ALA A 200 -0.02 0.44 17.74
C ALA A 200 -1.52 0.69 18.02
N GLY A 201 -2.40 -0.23 17.65
CA GLY A 201 -3.85 -0.15 17.91
C GLY A 201 -4.68 0.31 16.72
N TRP A 202 -4.07 0.84 15.66
CA TRP A 202 -4.77 1.33 14.48
C TRP A 202 -5.59 0.26 13.78
N ARG A 203 -6.66 0.68 13.09
CA ARG A 203 -7.45 -0.17 12.21
C ARG A 203 -7.00 -0.01 10.75
N ILE A 204 -7.10 -1.09 10.00
CA ILE A 204 -6.88 -1.12 8.56
C ILE A 204 -8.17 -1.62 7.93
N ASP A 205 -8.75 -0.86 7.00
CA ASP A 205 -9.97 -1.22 6.31
C ASP A 205 -9.74 -1.37 4.81
N TYR A 206 -10.35 -2.39 4.23
CA TYR A 206 -10.50 -2.49 2.78
C TYR A 206 -11.80 -1.80 2.38
N ARG A 207 -11.70 -0.84 1.46
CA ARG A 207 -12.79 0.00 0.97
C ARG A 207 -12.99 -0.23 -0.53
N PRO A 208 -13.88 -1.14 -0.93
CA PRO A 208 -14.14 -1.45 -2.33
C PRO A 208 -14.82 -0.31 -3.11
N ASP A 209 -15.40 0.65 -2.41
CA ASP A 209 -15.95 1.90 -2.95
C ASP A 209 -14.88 2.94 -3.33
N LEU A 210 -13.64 2.74 -2.90
CA LEU A 210 -12.47 3.49 -3.33
C LEU A 210 -11.74 2.68 -4.39
N LEU A 211 -11.97 3.02 -5.65
CA LEU A 211 -11.45 2.28 -6.80
C LEU A 211 -10.17 2.92 -7.33
N LEU A 212 -9.11 2.14 -7.44
CA LEU A 212 -7.99 2.40 -8.33
C LEU A 212 -8.08 1.45 -9.51
N GLN A 213 -8.25 1.97 -10.71
CA GLN A 213 -8.11 1.21 -11.94
C GLN A 213 -6.61 1.05 -12.24
N HIS A 214 -6.19 -0.17 -12.54
CA HIS A 214 -4.79 -0.48 -12.78
C HIS A 214 -4.71 -1.55 -13.90
N PRO A 215 -3.83 -1.41 -14.89
CA PRO A 215 -3.71 -2.37 -15.98
C PRO A 215 -3.51 -3.79 -15.48
N ARG A 216 -4.10 -4.74 -16.17
CA ARG A 216 -3.95 -6.16 -15.82
C ARG A 216 -2.54 -6.62 -16.13
N THR A 217 -1.68 -6.62 -15.13
CA THR A 217 -0.30 -7.11 -15.27
C THR A 217 -0.16 -8.56 -14.80
N SER A 218 0.64 -9.33 -15.53
CA SER A 218 1.13 -10.61 -15.05
C SER A 218 2.40 -10.37 -14.22
N PRO A 219 2.49 -10.88 -12.98
CA PRO A 219 3.68 -10.68 -12.18
C PRO A 219 4.87 -11.36 -12.84
N THR A 220 5.81 -10.55 -13.35
CA THR A 220 7.09 -11.05 -13.86
C THR A 220 7.95 -11.49 -12.68
N ARG A 221 7.98 -12.78 -12.41
CA ARG A 221 8.74 -13.37 -11.31
C ARG A 221 10.18 -13.63 -11.72
N HIS A 222 10.98 -12.58 -11.81
CA HIS A 222 12.42 -12.68 -12.03
C HIS A 222 13.21 -13.02 -10.74
N ALA A 223 14.50 -13.29 -10.86
CA ALA A 223 15.34 -13.73 -9.75
C ALA A 223 15.34 -12.73 -8.56
N MET A 224 15.34 -11.42 -8.83
CA MET A 224 15.29 -10.38 -7.80
C MET A 224 14.01 -10.48 -6.96
N TYR A 225 12.84 -10.72 -7.59
CA TYR A 225 11.56 -10.92 -6.89
C TYR A 225 11.66 -12.06 -5.86
N TYR A 226 12.18 -13.23 -6.27
CA TYR A 226 12.32 -14.36 -5.34
C TYR A 226 13.29 -14.07 -4.19
N ARG A 227 14.41 -13.41 -4.50
CA ARG A 227 15.41 -13.03 -3.50
C ARG A 227 14.83 -12.05 -2.47
N MET A 228 14.20 -10.96 -2.93
CA MET A 228 13.67 -9.92 -2.06
C MET A 228 12.53 -10.45 -1.18
N ILE A 229 11.60 -11.19 -1.73
CA ILE A 229 10.52 -11.81 -0.95
C ILE A 229 11.07 -12.72 0.16
N ALA A 230 12.07 -13.55 -0.15
CA ALA A 230 12.65 -14.45 0.84
C ALA A 230 13.36 -13.68 1.97
N ARG A 231 14.21 -12.72 1.60
CA ARG A 231 14.95 -11.89 2.55
C ARG A 231 13.98 -11.11 3.46
N ASN A 232 13.04 -10.42 2.86
CA ASN A 232 12.15 -9.52 3.58
C ASN A 232 11.18 -10.29 4.49
N ARG A 233 10.78 -11.52 4.13
CA ARG A 233 10.03 -12.40 5.04
C ARG A 233 10.82 -12.77 6.28
N VAL A 234 12.10 -13.10 6.12
CA VAL A 234 12.97 -13.38 7.28
C VAL A 234 13.08 -12.14 8.15
N TRP A 235 13.25 -10.95 7.55
CA TRP A 235 13.32 -9.70 8.29
C TRP A 235 12.00 -9.37 8.99
N LEU A 236 10.84 -9.52 8.34
CA LEU A 236 9.54 -9.35 9.00
C LEU A 236 9.39 -10.24 10.23
N ALA A 237 9.70 -11.53 10.08
CA ALA A 237 9.62 -12.47 11.19
C ALA A 237 10.52 -12.07 12.34
N ARG A 238 11.79 -11.74 12.04
CA ARG A 238 12.79 -11.35 13.05
C ARG A 238 12.45 -10.02 13.74
N ARG A 239 11.83 -9.07 13.01
CA ARG A 239 11.44 -7.76 13.54
C ARG A 239 10.20 -7.82 14.39
N HIS A 240 9.15 -8.47 13.89
CA HIS A 240 7.79 -8.26 14.37
C HIS A 240 7.13 -9.45 15.03
N LEU A 241 7.62 -10.68 14.83
CA LEU A 241 6.94 -11.82 15.43
C LEU A 241 7.44 -12.16 16.83
N PRO A 242 6.54 -12.56 17.76
CA PRO A 242 6.96 -13.30 18.95
C PRO A 242 7.88 -14.46 18.60
N ALA A 243 8.90 -14.70 19.41
CA ALA A 243 9.99 -15.62 19.07
C ALA A 243 9.49 -17.03 18.67
N VAL A 244 8.45 -17.52 19.33
CA VAL A 244 7.86 -18.84 19.07
C VAL A 244 7.14 -18.92 17.72
N LEU A 245 6.69 -17.80 17.16
CA LEU A 245 6.02 -17.75 15.85
C LEU A 245 7.02 -17.63 14.69
N VAL A 246 8.26 -17.23 14.94
CA VAL A 246 9.28 -17.05 13.89
C VAL A 246 9.51 -18.35 13.10
N PRO A 247 9.83 -19.52 13.75
CA PRO A 247 10.02 -20.76 13.00
C PRO A 247 8.74 -21.23 12.30
N VAL A 248 7.57 -20.99 12.88
CA VAL A 248 6.29 -21.37 12.27
C VAL A 248 6.07 -20.58 10.98
N TYR A 249 6.25 -19.26 11.02
CA TYR A 249 6.12 -18.40 9.85
C TYR A 249 7.11 -18.78 8.75
N LEU A 250 8.38 -18.93 9.09
CA LEU A 250 9.42 -19.25 8.11
C LEU A 250 9.23 -20.64 7.51
N GLY A 251 8.85 -21.63 8.32
CA GLY A 251 8.54 -22.99 7.88
C GLY A 251 7.33 -23.02 6.94
N MET A 252 6.24 -22.32 7.29
CA MET A 252 5.05 -22.21 6.46
C MET A 252 5.37 -21.61 5.08
N TRP A 253 6.09 -20.50 5.05
CA TRP A 253 6.40 -19.84 3.79
C TRP A 253 7.47 -20.55 2.95
N THR A 254 8.36 -21.30 3.58
CA THR A 254 9.26 -22.23 2.89
C THR A 254 8.45 -23.34 2.23
N LEU A 255 7.53 -23.99 2.96
CA LEU A 255 6.64 -25.01 2.42
C LEU A 255 5.82 -24.49 1.24
N VAL A 256 5.17 -23.33 1.39
CA VAL A 256 4.40 -22.69 0.31
C VAL A 256 5.26 -22.39 -0.91
N THR A 257 6.51 -21.97 -0.71
CA THR A 257 7.43 -21.70 -1.82
C THR A 257 7.78 -22.99 -2.57
N VAL A 258 8.10 -24.06 -1.85
CA VAL A 258 8.42 -25.36 -2.46
C VAL A 258 7.21 -25.95 -3.20
N LEU A 259 6.01 -25.88 -2.61
CA LEU A 259 4.77 -26.36 -3.24
C LEU A 259 4.40 -25.58 -4.53
N ARG A 260 4.77 -24.32 -4.62
CA ARG A 260 4.58 -23.50 -5.83
C ARG A 260 5.54 -23.85 -6.98
N ARG A 261 6.52 -24.70 -6.76
CA ARG A 261 7.49 -25.21 -7.73
C ARG A 261 8.09 -24.11 -8.62
N PRO A 262 8.77 -23.11 -8.04
CA PRO A 262 9.42 -22.08 -8.85
C PRO A 262 10.50 -22.72 -9.73
N PRO A 263 10.89 -22.09 -10.86
CA PRO A 263 12.00 -22.55 -11.66
C PRO A 263 13.29 -22.62 -10.82
N LEU A 264 14.24 -23.46 -11.18
CA LEU A 264 15.47 -23.71 -10.40
C LEU A 264 16.25 -22.41 -10.09
N ALA A 265 16.33 -21.50 -11.07
CA ALA A 265 16.93 -20.17 -10.88
C ALA A 265 16.18 -19.34 -9.80
N GLY A 266 14.85 -19.40 -9.81
CA GLY A 266 14.02 -18.76 -8.79
C GLY A 266 14.22 -19.35 -7.40
N LEU A 267 14.33 -20.69 -7.30
CA LEU A 267 14.60 -21.37 -6.04
C LEU A 267 15.99 -21.02 -5.48
N ARG A 268 17.01 -20.99 -6.33
CA ARG A 268 18.35 -20.54 -5.94
C ARG A 268 18.36 -19.09 -5.44
N ALA A 269 17.69 -18.19 -6.16
CA ALA A 269 17.57 -16.79 -5.75
C ALA A 269 16.81 -16.67 -4.42
N TRP A 270 15.74 -17.46 -4.22
CA TRP A 270 14.99 -17.52 -2.97
C TRP A 270 15.88 -17.98 -1.80
N ALA A 271 16.62 -19.08 -1.98
CA ALA A 271 17.53 -19.59 -0.96
C ALA A 271 18.64 -18.59 -0.60
N GLY A 272 19.18 -17.88 -1.62
CA GLY A 272 20.12 -16.79 -1.42
C GLY A 272 19.54 -15.65 -0.59
N GLY A 273 18.32 -15.21 -0.92
CA GLY A 273 17.60 -14.19 -0.17
C GLY A 273 17.27 -14.61 1.26
N PHE A 274 16.85 -15.85 1.46
CA PHE A 274 16.60 -16.40 2.80
C PHE A 274 17.87 -16.36 3.66
N THR A 275 18.99 -16.84 3.10
CA THR A 275 20.29 -16.82 3.79
C THR A 275 20.75 -15.40 4.10
N GLU A 276 20.58 -14.48 3.16
CA GLU A 276 20.84 -13.05 3.37
C GLU A 276 19.99 -12.52 4.53
N GLY A 277 18.68 -12.78 4.52
CA GLY A 277 17.78 -12.35 5.59
C GLY A 277 18.13 -12.86 6.98
N VAL A 278 18.70 -14.07 7.08
CA VAL A 278 19.21 -14.63 8.34
C VAL A 278 20.49 -13.94 8.79
N ARG A 279 21.42 -13.69 7.87
CA ARG A 279 22.79 -13.23 8.18
C ARG A 279 22.92 -11.72 8.30
N THR A 280 22.02 -10.94 7.68
CA THR A 280 22.13 -9.47 7.68
C THR A 280 21.27 -8.84 8.78
N PRO A 281 21.66 -7.65 9.26
CA PRO A 281 20.82 -6.85 10.15
C PRO A 281 19.47 -6.53 9.50
N CYS A 282 18.38 -6.69 10.25
CA CYS A 282 17.03 -6.41 9.79
C CYS A 282 16.44 -5.10 10.39
N GLY A 283 17.24 -4.36 11.16
CA GLY A 283 16.75 -3.24 11.94
C GLY A 283 16.29 -3.66 13.35
N PRO A 284 15.68 -2.73 14.11
CA PRO A 284 15.29 -2.98 15.49
C PRO A 284 14.23 -4.07 15.59
N ARG A 285 14.38 -4.95 16.58
CA ARG A 285 13.39 -5.96 16.91
C ARG A 285 12.32 -5.34 17.82
N ARG A 286 11.07 -5.34 17.36
CA ARG A 286 9.88 -4.89 18.10
C ARG A 286 8.77 -5.91 17.88
N PRO A 287 8.76 -7.05 18.63
CA PRO A 287 7.75 -8.08 18.46
C PRO A 287 6.37 -7.53 18.81
N MET A 288 5.42 -7.80 17.93
CA MET A 288 4.03 -7.45 18.18
C MET A 288 3.49 -8.17 19.43
N SER A 289 2.54 -7.53 20.08
CA SER A 289 1.86 -8.06 21.25
C SER A 289 1.01 -9.28 20.90
N TRP A 290 0.78 -10.18 21.87
CA TRP A 290 -0.16 -11.28 21.67
C TRP A 290 -1.58 -10.82 21.41
N ARG A 291 -1.97 -9.65 21.93
CA ARG A 291 -3.24 -9.01 21.59
C ARG A 291 -3.37 -8.78 20.09
N THR A 292 -2.30 -8.29 19.44
CA THR A 292 -2.24 -8.08 17.99
C THR A 292 -2.30 -9.40 17.23
N VAL A 293 -1.57 -10.42 17.68
CA VAL A 293 -1.64 -11.78 17.09
C VAL A 293 -3.07 -12.31 17.10
N TRP A 294 -3.77 -12.20 18.23
CA TRP A 294 -5.16 -12.62 18.36
C TRP A 294 -6.12 -11.80 17.53
N ARG A 295 -5.93 -10.46 17.48
CA ARG A 295 -6.70 -9.57 16.62
C ARG A 295 -6.56 -9.96 15.14
N MET A 296 -5.36 -10.19 14.67
CA MET A 296 -5.11 -10.64 13.28
C MET A 296 -5.74 -12.01 13.01
N THR A 297 -5.67 -12.92 13.96
CA THR A 297 -6.27 -14.27 13.87
C THR A 297 -7.79 -14.19 13.79
N SER A 298 -8.44 -13.35 14.61
CA SER A 298 -9.89 -13.15 14.58
C SER A 298 -10.39 -12.50 13.28
N LEU A 299 -9.54 -11.69 12.63
CA LEU A 299 -9.77 -11.13 11.29
C LEU A 299 -9.50 -12.14 10.16
N GLY A 300 -9.21 -13.40 10.48
CA GLY A 300 -9.05 -14.49 9.51
C GLY A 300 -7.69 -14.55 8.82
N ARG A 301 -6.69 -13.77 9.27
CA ARG A 301 -5.32 -13.84 8.74
C ARG A 301 -4.30 -13.73 9.87
N PRO A 302 -4.01 -14.85 10.56
CA PRO A 302 -2.97 -14.86 11.58
C PRO A 302 -1.61 -14.47 10.99
N PRO A 303 -0.71 -13.85 11.78
CA PRO A 303 0.56 -13.33 11.26
C PRO A 303 1.58 -14.41 10.85
N VAL A 304 1.15 -15.64 10.74
CA VAL A 304 1.97 -16.77 10.25
C VAL A 304 1.65 -17.21 8.82
N ILE A 305 0.64 -16.55 8.20
CA ILE A 305 0.19 -16.87 6.83
C ILE A 305 0.20 -15.62 5.94
#